data_213f01757238d6bb6f5f810a0320602e
#
_entry.id   213f01757238d6bb6f5f810a0320602e
#
_cell.length_a   1.000
_cell.length_b   1.000
_cell.length_c   1.000
_cell.angle_alpha   90.00
_cell.angle_beta   90.00
_cell.angle_gamma   90.00
#
_symmetry.space_group_name_H-M   'P 1'
#
loop_
_entity.id
_entity.type
_entity.pdbx_description
1 polymer ?
#
loop_
_entity_poly.entity_id
_entity_poly.type
_entity_poly.pdbx_seq_one_letter_code
_entity_poly.pdbx_strand_id
1 'polypeptide(L)'
;MSAVVLKAGEGRTLLLGPIHMLVQEDGTYTRGTLGLAEFEVAPHAPTPPPHIHHAHEEGFYILEGELEFLAGTQTVRASQGTFVMVPIGTVHTFSNPTEKPARFLNTFTPPLYLGYFEELSRLNQASVAPTPQQLAELMARYDTEVVS
;
A
#
# COMPACT_ATOMS: atom_id res chain seq x y z
N MET A 1 -13.24 17.42 -21.28
CA MET A 1 -12.15 16.98 -20.40
C MET A 1 -11.23 16.03 -21.16
N SER A 2 -9.92 16.17 -20.96
CA SER A 2 -8.93 15.26 -21.54
C SER A 2 -8.64 14.11 -20.59
N ALA A 3 -8.30 12.96 -21.13
CA ALA A 3 -7.75 11.88 -20.34
C ALA A 3 -6.35 12.26 -19.84
N VAL A 4 -5.97 11.72 -18.68
CA VAL A 4 -4.62 11.84 -18.15
C VAL A 4 -3.86 10.57 -18.50
N VAL A 5 -2.67 10.74 -19.07
CA VAL A 5 -1.83 9.62 -19.48
C VAL A 5 -0.48 9.73 -18.78
N LEU A 6 -0.14 8.70 -18.00
CA LEU A 6 1.17 8.53 -17.42
C LEU A 6 1.81 7.29 -18.05
N LYS A 7 3.00 7.47 -18.59
CA LYS A 7 3.77 6.35 -19.14
C LYS A 7 4.46 5.59 -18.02
N ALA A 8 5.04 4.44 -18.35
CA ALA A 8 5.75 3.63 -17.37
C ALA A 8 6.76 4.47 -16.58
N GLY A 9 6.72 4.38 -15.26
CA GLY A 9 7.61 5.12 -14.36
C GLY A 9 7.24 6.56 -14.09
N GLU A 10 6.23 7.11 -14.78
CA GLU A 10 5.74 8.46 -14.51
C GLU A 10 4.77 8.47 -13.35
N GLY A 11 4.78 9.55 -12.57
CA GLY A 11 3.95 9.73 -11.42
C GLY A 11 4.75 10.36 -10.28
N ARG A 12 4.18 10.33 -9.08
CA ARG A 12 4.85 10.88 -7.89
C ARG A 12 5.41 9.74 -7.05
N THR A 13 6.74 9.74 -6.85
CA THR A 13 7.42 8.70 -6.06
C THR A 13 7.44 9.05 -4.58
N LEU A 14 7.06 8.10 -3.75
CA LEU A 14 7.21 8.15 -2.30
C LEU A 14 8.11 7.00 -1.86
N LEU A 15 9.09 7.31 -1.01
CA LEU A 15 10.01 6.32 -0.46
C LEU A 15 9.57 5.96 0.96
N LEU A 16 9.25 4.69 1.16
CA LEU A 16 8.76 4.15 2.42
C LEU A 16 9.78 3.16 3.00
N GLY A 17 11.06 3.61 3.06
CA GLY A 17 12.15 2.71 3.42
C GLY A 17 12.43 1.73 2.28
N PRO A 18 12.37 0.40 2.52
CA PRO A 18 12.63 -0.61 1.49
C PRO A 18 11.45 -0.85 0.55
N ILE A 19 10.38 -0.07 0.70
CA ILE A 19 9.20 -0.11 -0.17
C ILE A 19 9.15 1.20 -0.95
N HIS A 20 9.09 1.11 -2.28
CA HIS A 20 8.95 2.26 -3.16
C HIS A 20 7.52 2.32 -3.67
N MET A 21 6.92 3.50 -3.64
CA MET A 21 5.56 3.74 -4.09
C MET A 21 5.53 4.77 -5.20
N LEU A 22 4.88 4.44 -6.30
CA LEU A 22 4.67 5.35 -7.42
C LEU A 22 3.17 5.68 -7.48
N VAL A 23 2.81 6.91 -7.07
CA VAL A 23 1.43 7.36 -7.10
C VAL A 23 1.08 7.79 -8.52
N GLN A 24 0.08 7.16 -9.11
CA GLN A 24 -0.37 7.45 -10.47
C GLN A 24 -1.70 8.19 -10.50
N GLU A 25 -2.55 7.97 -9.50
CA GLU A 25 -3.80 8.71 -9.32
C GLU A 25 -4.05 8.90 -7.83
N ASP A 26 -4.21 10.13 -7.38
CA ASP A 26 -4.45 10.44 -5.97
C ASP A 26 -5.91 10.85 -5.67
N GLY A 27 -6.78 10.74 -6.66
CA GLY A 27 -8.17 11.16 -6.56
C GLY A 27 -8.44 12.51 -7.24
N THR A 28 -7.41 13.22 -7.67
CA THR A 28 -7.56 14.52 -8.32
C THR A 28 -8.42 14.45 -9.58
N TYR A 29 -8.22 13.43 -10.40
CA TYR A 29 -8.92 13.29 -11.68
C TYR A 29 -10.10 12.33 -11.62
N THR A 30 -10.40 11.75 -10.45
CA THR A 30 -11.51 10.80 -10.27
C THR A 30 -12.60 11.35 -9.36
N ARG A 31 -12.58 12.64 -9.04
CA ARG A 31 -13.49 13.27 -8.08
C ARG A 31 -13.44 12.60 -6.70
N GLY A 32 -12.25 12.15 -6.30
CA GLY A 32 -12.04 11.53 -5.01
C GLY A 32 -12.62 10.11 -4.89
N THR A 33 -12.82 9.40 -5.99
CA THR A 33 -13.40 8.05 -5.95
C THR A 33 -12.38 6.93 -6.01
N LEU A 34 -11.24 7.16 -6.70
CA LEU A 34 -10.23 6.14 -6.91
C LEU A 34 -8.83 6.71 -6.76
N GLY A 35 -8.01 5.99 -6.01
CA GLY A 35 -6.55 6.17 -6.02
C GLY A 35 -5.89 4.93 -6.60
N LEU A 36 -4.72 5.12 -7.20
CA LEU A 36 -3.94 4.06 -7.81
C LEU A 36 -2.46 4.31 -7.60
N ALA A 37 -1.75 3.30 -7.13
CA ALA A 37 -0.31 3.36 -6.97
C ALA A 37 0.33 2.02 -7.28
N GLU A 38 1.58 2.07 -7.71
CA GLU A 38 2.41 0.90 -7.94
C GLU A 38 3.44 0.83 -6.82
N PHE A 39 3.61 -0.36 -6.23
CA PHE A 39 4.55 -0.60 -5.15
C PHE A 39 5.63 -1.58 -5.58
N GLU A 40 6.86 -1.32 -5.14
CA GLU A 40 7.97 -2.27 -5.25
C GLU A 40 8.46 -2.59 -3.84
N VAL A 41 8.47 -3.87 -3.51
CA VAL A 41 8.82 -4.38 -2.18
C VAL A 41 10.11 -5.17 -2.27
N ALA A 42 11.15 -4.70 -1.59
CA ALA A 42 12.43 -5.38 -1.55
C ALA A 42 12.33 -6.76 -0.88
N PRO A 43 13.23 -7.71 -1.21
CA PRO A 43 13.28 -8.99 -0.51
C PRO A 43 13.34 -8.81 1.00
N HIS A 44 12.52 -9.57 1.72
CA HIS A 44 12.47 -9.58 3.19
C HIS A 44 12.25 -8.20 3.83
N ALA A 45 11.66 -7.26 3.10
CA ALA A 45 11.39 -5.92 3.61
C ALA A 45 10.47 -5.96 4.83
N PRO A 46 10.73 -5.12 5.85
CA PRO A 46 9.74 -4.88 6.89
C PRO A 46 8.44 -4.36 6.27
N THR A 47 7.33 -4.92 6.65
CA THR A 47 6.01 -4.63 6.10
C THR A 47 5.07 -4.17 7.20
N PRO A 48 3.90 -3.61 6.84
CA PRO A 48 2.99 -3.12 7.85
C PRO A 48 2.50 -4.25 8.77
N PRO A 49 2.19 -3.94 10.03
CA PRO A 49 1.55 -4.92 10.90
C PRO A 49 0.15 -5.27 10.37
N PRO A 50 -0.43 -6.39 10.77
CA PRO A 50 -1.83 -6.68 10.44
C PRO A 50 -2.71 -5.52 10.88
N HIS A 51 -3.59 -5.07 9.98
CA HIS A 51 -4.43 -3.88 10.22
C HIS A 51 -5.75 -3.97 9.48
N ILE A 52 -6.67 -3.07 9.86
CA ILE A 52 -8.01 -2.98 9.29
C ILE A 52 -8.22 -1.55 8.82
N HIS A 53 -8.69 -1.37 7.59
CA HIS A 53 -9.16 -0.08 7.09
C HIS A 53 -10.67 0.02 7.30
N HIS A 54 -11.11 1.05 7.99
CA HIS A 54 -12.52 1.26 8.29
C HIS A 54 -13.23 2.19 7.29
N ALA A 55 -12.48 2.89 6.43
CA ALA A 55 -13.04 3.91 5.55
C ALA A 55 -12.79 3.68 4.05
N HIS A 56 -12.01 2.68 3.68
CA HIS A 56 -11.74 2.39 2.27
C HIS A 56 -11.43 0.91 2.06
N GLU A 57 -11.58 0.46 0.82
CA GLU A 57 -11.17 -0.86 0.39
C GLU A 57 -9.92 -0.79 -0.48
N GLU A 58 -9.20 -1.89 -0.61
CA GLU A 58 -7.99 -1.97 -1.41
C GLU A 58 -7.98 -3.20 -2.30
N GLY A 59 -7.59 -2.99 -3.56
CA GLY A 59 -7.28 -4.08 -4.47
C GLY A 59 -5.77 -4.17 -4.69
N PHE A 60 -5.26 -5.39 -4.84
CA PHE A 60 -3.84 -5.66 -5.10
C PHE A 60 -3.74 -6.57 -6.31
N TYR A 61 -3.01 -6.14 -7.32
CA TYR A 61 -2.74 -6.97 -8.51
C TYR A 61 -1.23 -7.15 -8.64
N ILE A 62 -0.77 -8.40 -8.59
CA ILE A 62 0.67 -8.69 -8.59
C ILE A 62 1.20 -8.61 -10.03
N LEU A 63 2.13 -7.68 -10.24
CA LEU A 63 2.74 -7.42 -11.54
C LEU A 63 4.01 -8.25 -11.75
N GLU A 64 4.77 -8.49 -10.68
CA GLU A 64 6.06 -9.16 -10.74
C GLU A 64 6.41 -9.74 -9.38
N GLY A 65 7.03 -10.92 -9.37
CA GLY A 65 7.46 -11.55 -8.14
C GLY A 65 6.32 -12.24 -7.40
N GLU A 66 6.50 -12.38 -6.10
CA GLU A 66 5.59 -13.13 -5.27
C GLU A 66 5.53 -12.52 -3.87
N LEU A 67 4.34 -12.41 -3.32
CA LEU A 67 4.09 -11.91 -1.97
C LEU A 67 3.24 -12.92 -1.20
N GLU A 68 3.35 -12.86 0.12
CA GLU A 68 2.44 -13.57 0.99
C GLU A 68 1.46 -12.58 1.59
N PHE A 69 0.16 -12.85 1.46
CA PHE A 69 -0.90 -12.02 2.02
C PHE A 69 -1.61 -12.74 3.16
N LEU A 70 -1.79 -12.04 4.26
CA LEU A 70 -2.86 -12.34 5.20
C LEU A 70 -4.07 -11.52 4.73
N ALA A 71 -5.16 -12.18 4.40
CA ALA A 71 -6.39 -11.53 3.96
C ALA A 71 -7.57 -12.18 4.71
N GLY A 72 -8.07 -11.49 5.71
CA GLY A 72 -9.07 -12.04 6.63
C GLY A 72 -8.50 -13.23 7.40
N THR A 73 -9.05 -14.43 7.17
CA THR A 73 -8.60 -15.67 7.81
C THR A 73 -7.67 -16.50 6.92
N GLN A 74 -7.40 -16.03 5.70
CA GLN A 74 -6.59 -16.76 4.73
C GLN A 74 -5.17 -16.21 4.69
N THR A 75 -4.19 -17.11 4.59
CA THR A 75 -2.83 -16.76 4.21
C THR A 75 -2.60 -17.34 2.82
N VAL A 76 -2.29 -16.48 1.86
CA VAL A 76 -2.15 -16.86 0.45
C VAL A 76 -0.81 -16.41 -0.08
N ARG A 77 -0.20 -17.26 -0.92
CA ARG A 77 0.95 -16.90 -1.71
C ARG A 77 0.43 -16.34 -3.04
N ALA A 78 0.72 -15.06 -3.30
CA ALA A 78 0.24 -14.35 -4.48
C ALA A 78 1.39 -14.12 -5.46
N SER A 79 1.34 -14.82 -6.59
CA SER A 79 2.29 -14.68 -7.68
C SER A 79 1.74 -13.76 -8.78
N GLN A 80 2.56 -13.50 -9.80
CA GLN A 80 2.18 -12.67 -10.94
C GLN A 80 0.79 -13.03 -11.48
N GLY A 81 -0.06 -12.03 -11.65
CA GLY A 81 -1.42 -12.20 -12.14
C GLY A 81 -2.47 -12.48 -11.07
N THR A 82 -2.06 -12.65 -9.81
CA THR A 82 -2.99 -12.83 -8.70
C THR A 82 -3.62 -11.49 -8.31
N PHE A 83 -4.92 -11.52 -8.04
CA PHE A 83 -5.67 -10.37 -7.53
C PHE A 83 -6.17 -10.67 -6.12
N VAL A 84 -5.93 -9.73 -5.20
CA VAL A 84 -6.42 -9.81 -3.82
C VAL A 84 -7.29 -8.58 -3.58
N MET A 85 -8.55 -8.79 -3.19
CA MET A 85 -9.44 -7.70 -2.79
C MET A 85 -9.63 -7.74 -1.29
N VAL A 86 -9.39 -6.59 -0.64
CA VAL A 86 -9.56 -6.42 0.80
C VAL A 86 -10.72 -5.45 1.03
N PRO A 87 -11.91 -5.97 1.38
CA PRO A 87 -13.05 -5.12 1.71
C PRO A 87 -12.81 -4.29 2.98
N ILE A 88 -13.60 -3.24 3.14
CA ILE A 88 -13.65 -2.46 4.39
C ILE A 88 -13.87 -3.42 5.58
N GLY A 89 -13.11 -3.23 6.65
CA GLY A 89 -13.26 -4.01 7.87
C GLY A 89 -12.53 -5.35 7.88
N THR A 90 -11.71 -5.64 6.87
CA THR A 90 -10.99 -6.91 6.76
C THR A 90 -9.54 -6.76 7.22
N VAL A 91 -9.12 -7.60 8.16
CA VAL A 91 -7.72 -7.61 8.60
C VAL A 91 -6.82 -8.10 7.47
N HIS A 92 -5.72 -7.41 7.25
CA HIS A 92 -4.77 -7.80 6.22
C HIS A 92 -3.37 -7.27 6.47
N THR A 93 -2.41 -7.92 5.85
CA THR A 93 -1.04 -7.45 5.66
C THR A 93 -0.37 -8.28 4.57
N PHE A 94 0.82 -7.89 4.18
CA PHE A 94 1.61 -8.63 3.20
C PHE A 94 3.07 -8.68 3.61
N SER A 95 3.82 -9.61 3.02
CA SER A 95 5.26 -9.71 3.17
C SER A 95 5.89 -10.23 1.89
N ASN A 96 7.19 -9.94 1.71
CA ASN A 96 7.97 -10.55 0.63
C ASN A 96 8.96 -11.54 1.24
N PRO A 97 8.60 -12.83 1.31
CA PRO A 97 9.49 -13.86 1.88
C PRO A 97 10.51 -14.39 0.88
N THR A 98 10.60 -13.81 -0.31
CA THR A 98 11.48 -14.29 -1.38
C THR A 98 12.78 -13.50 -1.45
N GLU A 99 13.70 -13.97 -2.28
CA GLU A 99 14.98 -13.33 -2.54
C GLU A 99 14.93 -12.33 -3.70
N LYS A 100 13.74 -12.09 -4.27
CA LYS A 100 13.52 -11.17 -5.40
C LYS A 100 12.58 -10.05 -5.02
N PRO A 101 12.74 -8.85 -5.60
CA PRO A 101 11.73 -7.82 -5.40
C PRO A 101 10.40 -8.23 -5.99
N ALA A 102 9.33 -7.72 -5.40
CA ALA A 102 7.97 -7.93 -5.89
C ALA A 102 7.34 -6.57 -6.22
N ARG A 103 6.50 -6.53 -7.24
CA ARG A 103 5.77 -5.33 -7.64
C ARG A 103 4.29 -5.64 -7.72
N PHE A 104 3.47 -4.68 -7.24
CA PHE A 104 2.03 -4.81 -7.34
C PHE A 104 1.38 -3.46 -7.58
N LEU A 105 0.20 -3.52 -8.20
CA LEU A 105 -0.67 -2.38 -8.37
C LEU A 105 -1.69 -2.39 -7.23
N ASN A 106 -1.89 -1.23 -6.60
CA ASN A 106 -2.79 -1.11 -5.46
C ASN A 106 -3.85 -0.04 -5.74
N THR A 107 -5.11 -0.42 -5.62
CA THR A 107 -6.24 0.52 -5.72
C THR A 107 -6.75 0.90 -4.34
N PHE A 108 -7.21 2.14 -4.21
CA PHE A 108 -7.78 2.68 -2.97
C PHE A 108 -9.12 3.32 -3.32
N THR A 109 -10.21 2.87 -2.71
CA THR A 109 -11.55 3.36 -3.02
C THR A 109 -12.35 3.63 -1.74
N PRO A 110 -12.47 4.92 -1.36
CA PRO A 110 -11.84 6.13 -1.90
C PRO A 110 -10.37 6.28 -1.49
N PRO A 111 -9.62 7.22 -2.10
CA PRO A 111 -8.16 7.33 -1.90
C PRO A 111 -7.76 8.08 -0.63
N LEU A 112 -8.44 7.87 0.46
CA LEU A 112 -8.20 8.58 1.73
C LEU A 112 -6.85 8.22 2.36
N TYR A 113 -6.38 7.01 2.14
CA TYR A 113 -5.18 6.49 2.78
C TYR A 113 -3.87 7.01 2.16
N LEU A 114 -3.93 7.68 1.00
CA LEU A 114 -2.73 8.22 0.36
C LEU A 114 -2.01 9.24 1.24
N GLY A 115 -2.76 10.01 2.02
CA GLY A 115 -2.18 10.95 2.98
C GLY A 115 -1.30 10.26 4.03
N TYR A 116 -1.67 9.05 4.45
CA TYR A 116 -0.85 8.26 5.36
C TYR A 116 0.54 7.98 4.74
N PHE A 117 0.57 7.54 3.49
CA PHE A 117 1.84 7.24 2.82
C PHE A 117 2.71 8.48 2.65
N GLU A 118 2.10 9.63 2.41
CA GLU A 118 2.85 10.90 2.32
C GLU A 118 3.50 11.25 3.67
N GLU A 119 2.77 11.11 4.77
CA GLU A 119 3.31 11.35 6.10
C GLU A 119 4.37 10.31 6.47
N LEU A 120 4.13 9.04 6.15
CA LEU A 120 5.10 7.97 6.39
C LEU A 120 6.39 8.22 5.62
N SER A 121 6.30 8.66 4.37
CA SER A 121 7.47 9.00 3.55
C SER A 121 8.30 10.11 4.21
N ARG A 122 7.65 11.14 4.73
CA ARG A 122 8.33 12.22 5.45
C ARG A 122 9.03 11.72 6.72
N LEU A 123 8.38 10.83 7.47
CA LEU A 123 8.98 10.23 8.67
C LEU A 123 10.20 9.36 8.33
N ASN A 124 10.14 8.64 7.23
CA ASN A 124 11.26 7.79 6.79
C ASN A 124 12.46 8.60 6.28
N GLN A 125 12.28 9.88 5.95
CA GLN A 125 13.36 10.78 5.59
C GLN A 125 14.10 11.32 6.83
N ALA A 126 13.50 11.21 8.01
CA ALA A 126 14.16 11.54 9.26
C ALA A 126 15.23 10.49 9.58
N SER A 127 16.20 10.87 10.43
CA SER A 127 17.32 9.98 10.78
C SER A 127 16.93 8.79 11.66
N VAL A 128 15.70 8.76 12.17
CA VAL A 128 15.20 7.70 13.06
C VAL A 128 13.87 7.18 12.51
N ALA A 129 13.79 5.86 12.33
CA ALA A 129 12.55 5.21 11.89
C ALA A 129 11.44 5.38 12.95
N PRO A 130 10.16 5.48 12.53
CA PRO A 130 9.05 5.57 13.48
C PRO A 130 8.95 4.28 14.32
N THR A 131 8.59 4.46 15.58
CA THR A 131 8.32 3.33 16.48
C THR A 131 7.01 2.65 16.09
N PRO A 132 6.77 1.38 16.49
CA PRO A 132 5.48 0.73 16.28
C PRO A 132 4.30 1.54 16.82
N GLN A 133 4.47 2.20 17.97
CA GLN A 133 3.41 3.04 18.55
C GLN A 133 3.15 4.27 17.69
N GLN A 134 4.20 4.95 17.22
CA GLN A 134 4.06 6.11 16.35
C GLN A 134 3.37 5.72 15.04
N LEU A 135 3.70 4.56 14.50
CA LEU A 135 3.09 4.04 13.28
C LEU A 135 1.61 3.76 13.50
N ALA A 136 1.24 3.11 14.61
CA ALA A 136 -0.15 2.83 14.95
C ALA A 136 -0.97 4.12 15.14
N GLU A 137 -0.40 5.13 15.77
CA GLU A 137 -1.04 6.44 15.96
C GLU A 137 -1.26 7.15 14.62
N LEU A 138 -0.27 7.09 13.73
CA LEU A 138 -0.38 7.64 12.38
C LEU A 138 -1.49 6.94 11.59
N MET A 139 -1.51 5.61 11.61
CA MET A 139 -2.54 4.81 10.93
C MET A 139 -3.94 5.14 11.47
N ALA A 140 -4.07 5.33 12.78
CA ALA A 140 -5.35 5.67 13.40
C ALA A 140 -5.93 6.99 12.89
N ARG A 141 -5.10 7.96 12.52
CA ARG A 141 -5.57 9.22 11.94
C ARG A 141 -6.18 9.04 10.55
N TYR A 142 -5.97 7.90 9.93
CA TYR A 142 -6.52 7.54 8.62
C TYR A 142 -7.49 6.36 8.73
N ASP A 143 -8.26 6.32 9.81
CA ASP A 143 -9.29 5.31 10.06
C ASP A 143 -8.79 3.86 9.90
N THR A 144 -7.55 3.62 10.35
CA THR A 144 -6.90 2.33 10.25
C THR A 144 -6.47 1.86 11.62
N GLU A 145 -6.83 0.62 11.95
CA GLU A 145 -6.59 0.01 13.25
C GLU A 145 -5.54 -1.10 13.12
N VAL A 146 -4.49 -1.03 13.94
CA VAL A 146 -3.51 -2.12 14.03
C VAL A 146 -4.09 -3.21 14.90
N VAL A 147 -3.98 -4.45 14.44
CA VAL A 147 -4.51 -5.64 15.12
C VAL A 147 -3.35 -6.42 15.72
N SER A 148 -3.46 -6.74 16.99
CA SER A 148 -2.45 -7.55 17.68
C SER A 148 -2.74 -9.04 17.62
#